data_6e8fbe7a537aadfa6baeb15ba085203d
#
_entry.id   6e8fbe7a537aadfa6baeb15ba085203d
#
_cell.length_a   1.000
_cell.length_b   1.000
_cell.length_c   1.000
_cell.angle_alpha   90.00
_cell.angle_beta   90.00
_cell.angle_gamma   90.00
#
_symmetry.space_group_name_H-M   'P 1'
#
loop_
_entity.id
_entity.type
_entity.pdbx_description
1 polymer ?
#
loop_
_entity_poly.entity_id
_entity_poly.type
_entity_poly.pdbx_seq_one_letter_code
_entity_poly.pdbx_strand_id
1 'polypeptide(L)'
;MKKAKKSELRYNEDDERTLLEDILGFVKVFVVSAIVILLFVNFVAHPVRVDGRSMYPTLKDGEFGFTNVGGALLNGVERGDIVVVTMEENGQKTHWVKRIIGLPGDTISCVNDIVFINGKVLDETKYIDPDYRQSLIDKFGYFNKVPN
;
A
#
# COMPACT_ATOMS: atom_id res chain seq x y z
N MET A 1 -9.70 -32.48 -62.54
CA MET A 1 -10.59 -31.94 -61.46
C MET A 1 -10.27 -32.47 -60.05
N LYS A 2 -9.78 -33.67 -59.79
CA LYS A 2 -9.48 -34.19 -58.44
C LYS A 2 -8.26 -33.56 -57.73
N LYS A 3 -7.24 -33.05 -58.48
CA LYS A 3 -6.02 -32.48 -57.90
C LYS A 3 -6.22 -31.06 -57.31
N ALA A 4 -7.05 -30.23 -57.93
CA ALA A 4 -7.35 -28.87 -57.44
C ALA A 4 -8.12 -28.88 -56.12
N LYS A 5 -9.10 -29.77 -55.96
CA LYS A 5 -9.89 -29.90 -54.75
C LYS A 5 -9.08 -30.36 -53.49
N LYS A 6 -8.00 -31.14 -53.71
CA LYS A 6 -7.11 -31.61 -52.64
C LYS A 6 -6.14 -30.51 -52.19
N SER A 7 -5.74 -29.59 -53.08
CA SER A 7 -4.90 -28.43 -52.69
C SER A 7 -5.68 -27.35 -51.94
N GLU A 8 -6.94 -27.10 -52.31
CA GLU A 8 -7.80 -26.16 -51.58
C GLU A 8 -8.16 -26.65 -50.18
N LEU A 9 -8.41 -27.94 -50.01
CA LEU A 9 -8.67 -28.53 -48.69
C LEU A 9 -7.45 -28.47 -47.75
N ARG A 10 -6.23 -28.64 -48.33
CA ARG A 10 -4.99 -28.52 -47.57
C ARG A 10 -4.70 -27.08 -47.16
N TYR A 11 -4.99 -26.12 -48.02
CA TYR A 11 -4.82 -24.70 -47.73
C TYR A 11 -5.71 -24.25 -46.55
N ASN A 12 -6.97 -24.69 -46.52
CA ASN A 12 -7.90 -24.35 -45.42
C ASN A 12 -7.51 -25.01 -44.09
N GLU A 13 -6.97 -26.21 -44.05
CA GLU A 13 -6.53 -26.90 -42.84
C GLU A 13 -5.28 -26.24 -42.24
N ASP A 14 -4.34 -25.78 -43.08
CA ASP A 14 -3.13 -25.09 -42.58
C ASP A 14 -3.43 -23.68 -42.08
N ASP A 15 -4.41 -22.99 -42.66
CA ASP A 15 -4.87 -21.65 -42.23
C ASP A 15 -5.64 -21.71 -40.92
N GLU A 16 -6.49 -22.72 -40.72
CA GLU A 16 -7.20 -22.91 -39.45
C GLU A 16 -6.27 -23.27 -38.31
N ARG A 17 -5.22 -24.03 -38.55
CA ARG A 17 -4.21 -24.36 -37.52
C ARG A 17 -3.41 -23.15 -37.12
N THR A 18 -2.99 -22.29 -38.03
CA THR A 18 -2.27 -21.05 -37.75
C THR A 18 -3.09 -20.08 -36.93
N LEU A 19 -4.39 -19.90 -37.26
CA LEU A 19 -5.31 -19.06 -36.49
C LEU A 19 -5.54 -19.55 -35.06
N LEU A 20 -5.66 -20.88 -34.87
CA LEU A 20 -5.80 -21.46 -33.53
C LEU A 20 -4.53 -21.32 -32.72
N GLU A 21 -3.37 -21.51 -33.31
CA GLU A 21 -2.09 -21.32 -32.62
C GLU A 21 -1.85 -19.88 -32.24
N ASP A 22 -2.22 -18.92 -33.11
CA ASP A 22 -2.15 -17.49 -32.81
C ASP A 22 -3.10 -17.09 -31.67
N ILE A 23 -4.35 -17.56 -31.71
CA ILE A 23 -5.34 -17.31 -30.65
C ILE A 23 -4.83 -17.91 -29.32
N LEU A 24 -4.34 -19.14 -29.32
CA LEU A 24 -3.77 -19.76 -28.12
C LEU A 24 -2.55 -19.00 -27.62
N GLY A 25 -1.71 -18.47 -28.50
CA GLY A 25 -0.61 -17.58 -28.16
C GLY A 25 -1.07 -16.32 -27.44
N PHE A 26 -2.08 -15.63 -27.99
CA PHE A 26 -2.67 -14.45 -27.36
C PHE A 26 -3.29 -14.77 -25.99
N VAL A 27 -4.08 -15.84 -25.90
CA VAL A 27 -4.69 -16.26 -24.64
C VAL A 27 -3.62 -16.57 -23.60
N LYS A 28 -2.55 -17.25 -23.96
CA LYS A 28 -1.44 -17.56 -23.05
C LYS A 28 -0.78 -16.29 -22.52
N VAL A 29 -0.45 -15.33 -23.39
CA VAL A 29 0.15 -14.05 -23.00
C VAL A 29 -0.80 -13.29 -22.07
N PHE A 30 -2.09 -13.22 -22.42
CA PHE A 30 -3.09 -12.55 -21.61
C PHE A 30 -3.21 -13.17 -20.20
N VAL A 31 -3.31 -14.48 -20.11
CA VAL A 31 -3.40 -15.22 -18.83
C VAL A 31 -2.15 -15.02 -18.00
N VAL A 32 -0.95 -15.13 -18.59
CA VAL A 32 0.31 -14.90 -17.87
C VAL A 32 0.39 -13.47 -17.37
N SER A 33 0.04 -12.48 -18.20
CA SER A 33 0.03 -11.07 -17.80
C SER A 33 -0.96 -10.80 -16.65
N ALA A 34 -2.16 -11.39 -16.73
CA ALA A 34 -3.16 -11.27 -15.67
C ALA A 34 -2.66 -11.85 -14.34
N ILE A 35 -2.02 -13.03 -14.39
CA ILE A 35 -1.43 -13.66 -13.20
C ILE A 35 -0.33 -12.76 -12.60
N VAL A 36 0.57 -12.23 -13.43
CA VAL A 36 1.64 -11.33 -12.98
C VAL A 36 1.08 -10.07 -12.33
N ILE A 37 0.06 -9.45 -12.94
CA ILE A 37 -0.60 -8.25 -12.39
C ILE A 37 -1.26 -8.58 -11.05
N LEU A 38 -1.99 -9.70 -10.96
CA LEU A 38 -2.64 -10.12 -9.72
C LEU A 38 -1.62 -10.39 -8.60
N LEU A 39 -0.51 -11.05 -8.91
CA LEU A 39 0.56 -11.26 -7.95
C LEU A 39 1.17 -9.92 -7.50
N PHE A 40 1.44 -9.02 -8.44
CA PHE A 40 1.99 -7.70 -8.13
C PHE A 40 1.06 -6.90 -7.20
N VAL A 41 -0.22 -6.80 -7.54
CA VAL A 41 -1.20 -6.06 -6.72
C VAL A 41 -1.38 -6.69 -5.34
N ASN A 42 -1.37 -8.01 -5.23
CA ASN A 42 -1.58 -8.68 -3.95
C ASN A 42 -0.34 -8.72 -3.05
N PHE A 43 0.86 -8.78 -3.61
CA PHE A 43 2.09 -8.95 -2.81
C PHE A 43 2.98 -7.71 -2.73
N VAL A 44 2.87 -6.80 -3.70
CA VAL A 44 3.79 -5.64 -3.77
C VAL A 44 3.08 -4.33 -3.43
N ALA A 45 1.89 -4.09 -3.96
CA ALA A 45 1.24 -2.79 -3.83
C ALA A 45 -0.26 -2.92 -3.53
N HIS A 46 -0.66 -2.66 -2.28
CA HIS A 46 -2.08 -2.59 -1.92
C HIS A 46 -2.57 -1.14 -2.02
N PRO A 47 -3.63 -0.87 -2.78
CA PRO A 47 -4.24 0.44 -2.80
C PRO A 47 -4.90 0.73 -1.45
N VAL A 48 -4.69 1.92 -0.93
CA VAL A 48 -5.29 2.41 0.31
C VAL A 48 -5.90 3.79 0.09
N ARG A 49 -7.00 4.07 0.77
CA ARG A 49 -7.57 5.39 0.86
C ARG A 49 -7.40 5.92 2.27
N VAL A 50 -6.92 7.15 2.36
CA VAL A 50 -6.75 7.84 3.65
C VAL A 50 -8.12 8.33 4.10
N ASP A 51 -8.52 7.95 5.31
CA ASP A 51 -9.72 8.45 5.96
C ASP A 51 -9.33 9.14 7.27
N GLY A 52 -9.73 10.39 7.41
CA GLY A 52 -9.40 11.23 8.55
C GLY A 52 -8.14 12.07 8.39
N ARG A 53 -7.85 12.84 9.45
CA ARG A 53 -6.81 13.89 9.43
C ARG A 53 -5.63 13.59 10.36
N SER A 54 -5.53 12.37 10.90
CA SER A 54 -4.48 12.04 11.90
C SER A 54 -3.05 12.09 11.33
N MET A 55 -2.89 12.07 10.01
CA MET A 55 -1.61 12.14 9.32
C MET A 55 -1.37 13.48 8.60
N TYR A 56 -2.22 14.48 8.86
CA TYR A 56 -2.06 15.82 8.30
C TYR A 56 -0.78 16.50 8.84
N PRO A 57 -0.03 17.26 8.04
CA PRO A 57 -0.22 17.56 6.62
C PRO A 57 0.35 16.53 5.65
N THR A 58 1.05 15.50 6.13
CA THR A 58 1.74 14.51 5.29
C THR A 58 0.77 13.76 4.37
N LEU A 59 -0.40 13.37 4.91
CA LEU A 59 -1.49 12.76 4.15
C LEU A 59 -2.78 13.51 4.47
N LYS A 60 -3.56 13.78 3.43
CA LYS A 60 -4.84 14.47 3.55
C LYS A 60 -6.00 13.48 3.47
N ASP A 61 -7.11 13.86 4.08
CA ASP A 61 -8.35 13.09 4.00
C ASP A 61 -8.80 12.89 2.54
N GLY A 62 -9.16 11.66 2.20
CA GLY A 62 -9.58 11.28 0.85
C GLY A 62 -8.46 10.95 -0.13
N GLU A 63 -7.19 11.15 0.21
CA GLU A 63 -6.07 10.80 -0.67
C GLU A 63 -5.97 9.29 -0.91
N PHE A 64 -5.52 8.94 -2.13
CA PHE A 64 -5.20 7.57 -2.51
C PHE A 64 -3.70 7.36 -2.51
N GLY A 65 -3.28 6.21 -2.01
CA GLY A 65 -1.89 5.78 -2.01
C GLY A 65 -1.76 4.28 -2.23
N PHE A 66 -0.53 3.82 -2.22
CA PHE A 66 -0.19 2.39 -2.27
C PHE A 66 0.73 2.05 -1.12
N THR A 67 0.47 0.93 -0.45
CA THR A 67 1.39 0.39 0.55
C THR A 67 2.38 -0.56 -0.12
N ASN A 68 3.66 -0.43 0.21
CA ASN A 68 4.72 -1.33 -0.25
C ASN A 68 4.91 -2.46 0.77
N VAL A 69 4.09 -3.49 0.67
CA VAL A 69 4.16 -4.64 1.59
C VAL A 69 5.44 -5.44 1.40
N GLY A 70 5.84 -5.66 0.14
CA GLY A 70 7.06 -6.39 -0.19
C GLY A 70 8.32 -5.72 0.37
N GLY A 71 8.42 -4.39 0.27
CA GLY A 71 9.52 -3.62 0.85
C GLY A 71 9.59 -3.74 2.37
N ALA A 72 8.45 -3.63 3.05
CA ALA A 72 8.38 -3.76 4.50
C ALA A 72 8.76 -5.17 4.99
N LEU A 73 8.38 -6.22 4.25
CA LEU A 73 8.74 -7.59 4.58
C LEU A 73 10.23 -7.90 4.39
N LEU A 74 10.86 -7.30 3.38
CA LEU A 74 12.27 -7.57 3.05
C LEU A 74 13.24 -6.72 3.87
N ASN A 75 12.92 -5.44 4.08
CA ASN A 75 13.82 -4.47 4.70
C ASN A 75 13.44 -4.13 6.14
N GLY A 76 12.27 -4.59 6.60
CA GLY A 76 11.71 -4.16 7.88
C GLY A 76 11.09 -2.76 7.80
N VAL A 77 10.88 -2.17 8.96
CA VAL A 77 10.32 -0.82 9.10
C VAL A 77 11.28 0.06 9.90
N GLU A 78 11.32 1.34 9.55
CA GLU A 78 12.19 2.33 10.18
C GLU A 78 11.37 3.40 10.93
N ARG A 79 12.06 4.13 11.81
CA ARG A 79 11.45 5.28 12.49
C ARG A 79 11.12 6.39 11.48
N GLY A 80 9.87 6.86 11.50
CA GLY A 80 9.37 7.84 10.56
C GLY A 80 8.52 7.23 9.43
N ASP A 81 8.60 5.92 9.21
CA ASP A 81 7.79 5.24 8.20
C ASP A 81 6.30 5.41 8.47
N ILE A 82 5.55 5.50 7.38
CA ILE A 82 4.09 5.50 7.41
C ILE A 82 3.60 4.09 7.09
N VAL A 83 2.86 3.52 8.02
CA VAL A 83 2.39 2.14 7.93
C VAL A 83 0.87 2.06 8.05
N VAL A 84 0.30 1.02 7.47
CA VAL A 84 -1.10 0.65 7.70
C VAL A 84 -1.13 -0.43 8.78
N VAL A 85 -1.71 -0.08 9.93
CA VAL A 85 -1.88 -0.99 11.06
C VAL A 85 -3.27 -1.59 11.01
N THR A 86 -3.36 -2.93 11.07
CA THR A 86 -4.64 -3.60 11.19
C THR A 86 -4.96 -3.77 12.66
N MET A 87 -6.06 -3.17 13.08
CA MET A 87 -6.61 -3.28 14.44
C MET A 87 -7.88 -4.12 14.38
N GLU A 88 -8.14 -4.89 15.44
CA GLU A 88 -9.41 -5.56 15.63
C GLU A 88 -10.22 -4.82 16.70
N GLU A 89 -11.32 -4.24 16.30
CA GLU A 89 -12.21 -3.48 17.19
C GLU A 89 -13.62 -4.06 17.08
N ASN A 90 -14.16 -4.52 18.21
CA ASN A 90 -15.48 -5.16 18.27
C ASN A 90 -15.68 -6.33 17.29
N GLY A 91 -14.64 -7.13 17.03
CA GLY A 91 -14.66 -8.25 16.09
C GLY A 91 -14.59 -7.82 14.60
N GLN A 92 -14.38 -6.55 14.33
CA GLN A 92 -14.18 -6.03 12.99
C GLN A 92 -12.74 -5.56 12.78
N LYS A 93 -12.17 -5.89 11.63
CA LYS A 93 -10.84 -5.42 11.25
C LYS A 93 -10.93 -4.01 10.71
N THR A 94 -10.24 -3.08 11.35
CA THR A 94 -10.06 -1.70 10.92
C THR A 94 -8.61 -1.46 10.51
N HIS A 95 -8.40 -0.58 9.52
CA HIS A 95 -7.08 -0.25 9.03
C HIS A 95 -6.77 1.21 9.34
N TRP A 96 -5.71 1.44 10.10
CA TRP A 96 -5.29 2.77 10.49
C TRP A 96 -3.95 3.12 9.85
N VAL A 97 -3.86 4.28 9.24
CA VAL A 97 -2.59 4.82 8.74
C VAL A 97 -1.92 5.58 9.88
N LYS A 98 -0.70 5.19 10.25
CA LYS A 98 0.06 5.76 11.37
C LYS A 98 1.53 5.90 11.01
N ARG A 99 2.22 6.82 11.69
CA ARG A 99 3.69 6.98 11.61
C ARG A 99 4.35 6.23 12.74
N ILE A 100 5.42 5.51 12.42
CA ILE A 100 6.27 4.84 13.41
C ILE A 100 7.15 5.89 14.07
N ILE A 101 6.97 6.11 15.37
CA ILE A 101 7.79 7.01 16.18
C ILE A 101 8.74 6.26 17.11
N GLY A 102 8.40 5.02 17.50
CA GLY A 102 9.22 4.15 18.32
C GLY A 102 9.48 2.81 17.64
N LEU A 103 10.65 2.27 17.87
CA LEU A 103 11.07 0.94 17.42
C LEU A 103 11.16 -0.02 18.62
N PRO A 104 11.18 -1.33 18.40
CA PRO A 104 11.38 -2.30 19.48
C PRO A 104 12.62 -1.99 20.31
N GLY A 105 12.46 -1.94 21.64
CA GLY A 105 13.52 -1.58 22.58
C GLY A 105 13.61 -0.09 22.92
N ASP A 106 12.85 0.79 22.25
CA ASP A 106 12.81 2.20 22.63
C ASP A 106 11.97 2.43 23.88
N THR A 107 12.41 3.39 24.68
CA THR A 107 11.63 3.99 25.76
C THR A 107 11.00 5.28 25.26
N ILE A 108 9.67 5.35 25.27
CA ILE A 108 8.90 6.53 24.83
C ILE A 108 8.28 7.18 26.06
N SER A 109 8.42 8.50 26.19
CA SER A 109 7.75 9.28 27.21
C SER A 109 7.21 10.58 26.61
N CYS A 110 6.18 11.14 27.23
CA CYS A 110 5.60 12.40 26.83
C CYS A 110 5.48 13.29 28.07
N VAL A 111 6.12 14.44 28.04
CA VAL A 111 6.08 15.41 29.14
C VAL A 111 5.74 16.78 28.56
N ASN A 112 4.68 17.42 29.05
CA ASN A 112 4.20 18.71 28.57
C ASN A 112 4.07 18.76 27.04
N ASP A 113 3.44 17.73 26.47
CA ASP A 113 3.15 17.64 25.02
C ASP A 113 4.42 17.46 24.13
N ILE A 114 5.57 17.19 24.75
CA ILE A 114 6.84 16.91 24.06
C ILE A 114 7.13 15.40 24.17
N VAL A 115 7.35 14.77 23.03
CA VAL A 115 7.70 13.35 22.96
C VAL A 115 9.21 13.18 23.07
N PHE A 116 9.62 12.24 23.94
CA PHE A 116 11.00 11.82 24.10
C PHE A 116 11.15 10.36 23.70
N ILE A 117 12.22 10.06 23.02
CA ILE A 117 12.63 8.69 22.67
C ILE A 117 14.04 8.46 23.23
N ASN A 118 14.16 7.49 24.11
CA ASN A 118 15.41 7.19 24.82
C ASN A 118 16.01 8.44 25.50
N GLY A 119 15.13 9.27 26.10
CA GLY A 119 15.52 10.50 26.78
C GLY A 119 15.88 11.68 25.87
N LYS A 120 15.77 11.55 24.53
CA LYS A 120 16.02 12.63 23.57
C LYS A 120 14.70 13.12 23.00
N VAL A 121 14.56 14.44 22.84
CA VAL A 121 13.36 15.06 22.23
C VAL A 121 13.20 14.56 20.78
N LEU A 122 12.00 14.13 20.43
CA LEU A 122 11.63 13.82 19.06
C LEU A 122 11.36 15.12 18.31
N ASP A 123 12.07 15.35 17.22
CA ASP A 123 11.82 16.48 16.33
C ASP A 123 10.61 16.17 15.42
N GLU A 124 9.45 16.69 15.79
CA GLU A 124 8.19 16.53 15.07
C GLU A 124 7.96 17.62 14.00
N THR A 125 8.81 18.65 13.93
CA THR A 125 8.62 19.80 13.03
C THR A 125 8.66 19.43 11.56
N LYS A 126 9.29 18.29 11.23
CA LYS A 126 9.44 17.78 9.87
C LYS A 126 8.14 17.25 9.26
N TYR A 127 7.15 16.89 10.10
CA TYR A 127 5.95 16.22 9.63
C TYR A 127 4.66 16.66 10.35
N ILE A 128 4.75 17.56 11.32
CA ILE A 128 3.60 18.17 11.98
C ILE A 128 3.60 19.66 11.68
N ASP A 129 2.50 20.13 11.13
CA ASP A 129 2.23 21.55 10.90
C ASP A 129 1.98 22.26 12.23
N PRO A 130 2.69 23.38 12.54
CA PRO A 130 2.54 24.10 13.81
C PRO A 130 1.14 24.62 14.05
N ASP A 131 0.46 25.14 13.03
CA ASP A 131 -0.89 25.69 13.15
C ASP A 131 -1.90 24.58 13.42
N TYR A 132 -1.72 23.43 12.75
CA TYR A 132 -2.52 22.24 13.00
C TYR A 132 -2.33 21.73 14.42
N ARG A 133 -1.08 21.64 14.89
CA ARG A 133 -0.77 21.26 16.28
C ARG A 133 -1.47 22.21 17.27
N GLN A 134 -1.34 23.53 17.08
CA GLN A 134 -1.96 24.50 17.97
C GLN A 134 -3.48 24.37 17.97
N SER A 135 -4.10 24.17 16.81
CA SER A 135 -5.55 23.98 16.69
C SER A 135 -6.08 22.78 17.50
N LEU A 136 -5.27 21.71 17.59
CA LEU A 136 -5.62 20.53 18.39
C LEU A 136 -5.40 20.76 19.89
N ILE A 137 -4.33 21.46 20.26
CA ILE A 137 -4.09 21.87 21.65
C ILE A 137 -5.23 22.76 22.16
N ASP A 138 -5.65 23.74 21.37
CA ASP A 138 -6.75 24.62 21.69
C ASP A 138 -8.09 23.88 21.88
N LYS A 139 -8.29 22.83 21.08
CA LYS A 139 -9.52 22.04 21.09
C LYS A 139 -9.55 20.98 22.18
N PHE A 140 -8.43 20.31 22.44
CA PHE A 140 -8.37 19.12 23.30
C PHE A 140 -7.50 19.31 24.56
N GLY A 141 -6.76 20.42 24.64
CA GLY A 141 -5.82 20.69 25.72
C GLY A 141 -4.46 20.01 25.58
N TYR A 142 -4.26 19.19 24.56
CA TYR A 142 -3.00 18.49 24.27
C TYR A 142 -2.95 18.05 22.81
N PHE A 143 -1.75 17.82 22.29
CA PHE A 143 -1.52 17.21 20.99
C PHE A 143 -1.01 15.77 21.15
N ASN A 144 0.04 15.58 21.96
CA ASN A 144 0.63 14.29 22.26
C ASN A 144 0.18 13.78 23.63
N LYS A 145 -0.22 12.51 23.68
CA LYS A 145 -0.52 11.81 24.94
C LYS A 145 -0.07 10.37 24.83
N VAL A 146 0.83 9.99 25.71
CA VAL A 146 1.21 8.57 25.88
C VAL A 146 0.35 8.01 26.99
N PRO A 147 -0.38 6.91 26.78
CA PRO A 147 -1.10 6.23 27.86
C PRO A 147 -0.13 5.81 28.98
N ASN A 148 -0.52 5.98 30.21
CA ASN A 148 0.22 5.48 31.37
C ASN A 148 0.12 3.96 31.45
#